data_da5d510f6fb9c917ea733c58e3373a78
#
_entry.id   da5d510f6fb9c917ea733c58e3373a78
#
_cell.length_a   1.000
_cell.length_b   1.000
_cell.length_c   1.000
_cell.angle_alpha   90.00
_cell.angle_beta   90.00
_cell.angle_gamma   90.00
#
_symmetry.space_group_name_H-M   'P 1'
#
loop_
_entity.id
_entity.type
_entity.pdbx_description
1 polymer ?
#
loop_
_entity_poly.entity_id
_entity_poly.type
_entity_poly.pdbx_seq_one_letter_code
_entity_poly.pdbx_strand_id
1 'polypeptide(L)'
;LFEPIKTVQTRNYQLIIDQFRRLIEQGVLRIGDKLESERNLCQQLNVSRTSVREALIALELAGVIERRPEGKFIANTDRIFFEKTQEILLEEVSASELLEARMAIEKEIAAIAARNRTEKDLRNLERVLRKLEQITDYRRHWIDKDLDYHMAIAKATNNRVLLQTMEVVVAPIKRKLWQSMNEEILETPTSVKELTKEHWAIFEAIKNKDPQQAVKAVEAHLQTVSKNLLSSPPDKNGLAL
;
A
#
# COMPACT_ATOMS: atom_id res chain seq x y z
N LEU A 1 -12.57 -15.71 -23.44
CA LEU A 1 -13.65 -16.18 -22.57
C LEU A 1 -14.47 -15.01 -22.01
N PHE A 2 -13.93 -13.79 -22.01
CA PHE A 2 -14.62 -12.58 -21.62
C PHE A 2 -14.58 -11.58 -22.78
N GLU A 3 -15.70 -10.95 -23.07
CA GLU A 3 -15.78 -9.88 -24.07
C GLU A 3 -15.55 -8.51 -23.42
N PRO A 4 -14.99 -7.53 -24.15
CA PRO A 4 -14.77 -6.21 -23.58
C PRO A 4 -16.09 -5.53 -23.22
N ILE A 5 -16.19 -5.10 -21.94
CA ILE A 5 -17.34 -4.34 -21.46
C ILE A 5 -17.23 -2.91 -21.98
N LYS A 6 -18.15 -2.48 -22.84
CA LYS A 6 -18.27 -1.08 -23.25
C LYS A 6 -18.91 -0.28 -22.10
N THR A 7 -18.10 0.40 -21.32
CA THR A 7 -18.53 1.11 -20.11
C THR A 7 -18.82 2.58 -20.36
N VAL A 8 -20.09 2.95 -20.29
CA VAL A 8 -20.54 4.32 -20.02
C VAL A 8 -21.03 4.47 -18.56
N GLN A 9 -21.33 3.37 -17.87
CA GLN A 9 -21.89 3.35 -16.51
C GLN A 9 -20.86 3.52 -15.38
N THR A 10 -19.57 3.32 -15.62
CA THR A 10 -18.52 3.37 -14.60
C THR A 10 -18.34 4.76 -13.98
N ARG A 11 -18.74 5.82 -14.66
CA ARG A 11 -18.56 7.21 -14.20
C ARG A 11 -19.52 7.63 -13.08
N ASN A 12 -20.73 7.13 -13.03
CA ASN A 12 -21.73 7.65 -12.10
C ASN A 12 -21.46 7.27 -10.63
N TYR A 13 -21.05 6.04 -10.34
CA TYR A 13 -20.73 5.64 -8.96
C TYR A 13 -19.47 6.35 -8.44
N GLN A 14 -18.47 6.58 -9.29
CA GLN A 14 -17.27 7.33 -8.94
C GLN A 14 -17.60 8.78 -8.59
N LEU A 15 -18.43 9.44 -9.40
CA LEU A 15 -18.90 10.81 -9.12
C LEU A 15 -19.66 10.90 -7.79
N ILE A 16 -20.40 9.86 -7.43
CA ILE A 16 -21.07 9.78 -6.12
C ILE A 16 -20.03 9.67 -4.99
N ILE A 17 -19.04 8.79 -5.13
CA ILE A 17 -17.94 8.65 -4.15
C ILE A 17 -17.21 9.99 -3.98
N ASP A 18 -16.90 10.68 -5.07
CA ASP A 18 -16.25 11.99 -5.03
C ASP A 18 -17.10 13.07 -4.35
N GLN A 19 -18.43 12.97 -4.46
CA GLN A 19 -19.30 13.88 -3.75
C GLN A 19 -19.35 13.58 -2.25
N PHE A 20 -19.40 12.31 -1.85
CA PHE A 20 -19.26 11.92 -0.44
C PHE A 20 -17.93 12.43 0.13
N ARG A 21 -16.83 12.25 -0.61
CA ARG A 21 -15.50 12.73 -0.24
C ARG A 21 -15.53 14.24 0.02
N ARG A 22 -16.05 15.04 -0.91
CA ARG A 22 -16.14 16.50 -0.75
C ARG A 22 -16.97 16.91 0.46
N LEU A 23 -18.10 16.27 0.71
CA LEU A 23 -18.93 16.57 1.87
C LEU A 23 -18.23 16.25 3.19
N ILE A 24 -17.43 15.20 3.22
CA ILE A 24 -16.60 14.86 4.38
C ILE A 24 -15.45 15.86 4.54
N GLU A 25 -14.75 16.22 3.47
CA GLU A 25 -13.68 17.23 3.47
C GLU A 25 -14.17 18.59 3.96
N GLN A 26 -15.39 18.97 3.60
CA GLN A 26 -16.03 20.21 4.05
C GLN A 26 -16.59 20.12 5.47
N GLY A 27 -16.51 18.96 6.13
CA GLY A 27 -17.07 18.74 7.45
C GLY A 27 -18.61 18.73 7.51
N VAL A 28 -19.27 18.62 6.35
CA VAL A 28 -20.73 18.50 6.24
C VAL A 28 -21.18 17.10 6.68
N LEU A 29 -20.43 16.07 6.30
CA LEU A 29 -20.60 14.70 6.79
C LEU A 29 -19.46 14.37 7.78
N ARG A 30 -19.82 13.88 8.96
CA ARG A 30 -18.89 13.58 10.07
C ARG A 30 -19.05 12.14 10.53
N ILE A 31 -18.04 11.63 11.21
CA ILE A 31 -18.09 10.30 11.84
C ILE A 31 -19.31 10.22 12.77
N GLY A 32 -20.09 9.17 12.58
CA GLY A 32 -21.32 8.92 13.32
C GLY A 32 -22.58 9.48 12.66
N ASP A 33 -22.47 10.28 11.59
CA ASP A 33 -23.63 10.78 10.88
C ASP A 33 -24.37 9.65 10.16
N LYS A 34 -25.69 9.64 10.28
CA LYS A 34 -26.55 8.71 9.57
C LYS A 34 -26.75 9.17 8.13
N LEU A 35 -26.52 8.26 7.19
CA LEU A 35 -26.76 8.54 5.78
C LEU A 35 -28.23 8.48 5.43
N GLU A 36 -28.59 9.27 4.43
CA GLU A 36 -29.89 9.21 3.78
C GLU A 36 -30.16 7.83 3.17
N SER A 37 -31.44 7.49 3.02
CA SER A 37 -31.83 6.26 2.36
C SER A 37 -31.37 6.22 0.91
N GLU A 38 -31.11 5.01 0.35
CA GLU A 38 -30.75 4.84 -1.06
C GLU A 38 -31.75 5.54 -1.99
N ARG A 39 -33.04 5.53 -1.63
CA ARG A 39 -34.11 6.20 -2.39
C ARG A 39 -33.93 7.72 -2.40
N ASN A 40 -33.64 8.30 -1.25
CA ASN A 40 -33.44 9.75 -1.12
C ASN A 40 -32.17 10.19 -1.84
N LEU A 41 -31.07 9.42 -1.69
CA LEU A 41 -29.84 9.67 -2.41
C LEU A 41 -30.02 9.64 -3.92
N CYS A 42 -30.78 8.67 -4.45
CA CYS A 42 -31.12 8.64 -5.88
C CYS A 42 -31.84 9.90 -6.35
N GLN A 43 -32.78 10.39 -5.55
CA GLN A 43 -33.53 11.61 -5.88
C GLN A 43 -32.64 12.86 -5.82
N GLN A 44 -31.84 13.02 -4.75
CA GLN A 44 -30.96 14.18 -4.56
C GLN A 44 -29.86 14.24 -5.61
N LEU A 45 -29.27 13.08 -5.96
CA LEU A 45 -28.16 12.98 -6.90
C LEU A 45 -28.63 12.86 -8.36
N ASN A 46 -29.92 12.65 -8.58
CA ASN A 46 -30.52 12.41 -9.91
C ASN A 46 -29.83 11.28 -10.68
N VAL A 47 -29.59 10.15 -9.99
CA VAL A 47 -28.90 8.97 -10.55
C VAL A 47 -29.69 7.70 -10.31
N SER A 48 -29.30 6.62 -11.01
CA SER A 48 -29.93 5.30 -10.86
C SER A 48 -29.68 4.69 -9.48
N ARG A 49 -30.61 3.82 -9.03
CA ARG A 49 -30.43 3.04 -7.79
C ARG A 49 -29.20 2.15 -7.82
N THR A 50 -28.88 1.62 -9.00
CA THR A 50 -27.69 0.77 -9.21
C THR A 50 -26.42 1.57 -8.92
N SER A 51 -26.28 2.78 -9.45
CA SER A 51 -25.11 3.63 -9.25
C SER A 51 -24.94 4.04 -7.78
N VAL A 52 -26.05 4.37 -7.09
CA VAL A 52 -26.01 4.69 -5.65
C VAL A 52 -25.59 3.46 -4.83
N ARG A 53 -26.16 2.30 -5.14
CA ARG A 53 -25.81 1.05 -4.42
C ARG A 53 -24.36 0.66 -4.63
N GLU A 54 -23.84 0.74 -5.83
CA GLU A 54 -22.44 0.47 -6.15
C GLU A 54 -21.51 1.41 -5.37
N ALA A 55 -21.79 2.71 -5.35
CA ALA A 55 -21.02 3.68 -4.59
C ALA A 55 -21.05 3.39 -3.07
N LEU A 56 -22.22 3.09 -2.52
CA LEU A 56 -22.37 2.77 -1.10
C LEU A 56 -21.67 1.46 -0.72
N ILE A 57 -21.69 0.45 -1.60
CA ILE A 57 -20.94 -0.81 -1.39
C ILE A 57 -19.44 -0.52 -1.41
N ALA A 58 -18.95 0.28 -2.37
CA ALA A 58 -17.55 0.65 -2.43
C ALA A 58 -17.09 1.39 -1.17
N LEU A 59 -17.88 2.38 -0.70
CA LEU A 59 -17.60 3.11 0.54
C LEU A 59 -17.69 2.21 1.79
N GLU A 60 -18.57 1.21 1.80
CA GLU A 60 -18.70 0.21 2.88
C GLU A 60 -17.49 -0.74 2.90
N LEU A 61 -17.03 -1.22 1.72
CA LEU A 61 -15.82 -2.04 1.57
C LEU A 61 -14.56 -1.26 1.96
N ALA A 62 -14.49 0.02 1.62
CA ALA A 62 -13.42 0.92 2.04
C ALA A 62 -13.46 1.23 3.56
N GLY A 63 -14.53 0.84 4.28
CA GLY A 63 -14.70 1.10 5.70
C GLY A 63 -15.00 2.57 6.04
N VAL A 64 -15.38 3.37 5.04
CA VAL A 64 -15.84 4.76 5.21
C VAL A 64 -17.26 4.78 5.80
N ILE A 65 -18.05 3.82 5.39
CA ILE A 65 -19.43 3.62 5.84
C ILE A 65 -19.52 2.28 6.56
N GLU A 66 -20.27 2.26 7.65
CA GLU A 66 -20.66 1.03 8.32
C GLU A 66 -22.18 0.84 8.31
N ARG A 67 -22.60 -0.42 8.27
CA ARG A 67 -24.01 -0.79 8.39
C ARG A 67 -24.35 -1.12 9.83
N ARG A 68 -25.39 -0.48 10.35
CA ARG A 68 -26.00 -0.76 11.64
C ARG A 68 -27.48 -1.13 11.46
N PRO A 69 -28.18 -1.70 12.46
CA PRO A 69 -29.60 -2.00 12.36
C PRO A 69 -30.47 -0.79 11.96
N GLU A 70 -30.07 0.41 12.38
CA GLU A 70 -30.77 1.67 12.14
C GLU A 70 -30.47 2.30 10.78
N GLY A 71 -29.51 1.77 10.03
CA GLY A 71 -29.12 2.27 8.72
C GLY A 71 -27.61 2.26 8.44
N LYS A 72 -27.19 3.12 7.52
CA LYS A 72 -25.76 3.30 7.18
C LYS A 72 -25.24 4.58 7.83
N PHE A 73 -24.01 4.53 8.36
CA PHE A 73 -23.37 5.62 9.09
C PHE A 73 -21.97 5.86 8.60
N ILE A 74 -21.49 7.09 8.67
CA ILE A 74 -20.07 7.40 8.44
C ILE A 74 -19.26 6.82 9.59
N ALA A 75 -18.33 5.90 9.28
CA ALA A 75 -17.52 5.19 10.26
C ALA A 75 -16.08 5.72 10.35
N ASN A 76 -15.48 6.06 9.20
CA ASN A 76 -14.11 6.55 9.14
C ASN A 76 -13.94 7.52 7.97
N THR A 77 -13.45 8.71 8.26
CA THR A 77 -13.19 9.74 7.24
C THR A 77 -11.74 9.73 6.76
N ASP A 78 -10.80 9.23 7.57
CA ASP A 78 -9.37 9.27 7.28
C ASP A 78 -9.02 8.39 6.07
N ARG A 79 -9.75 7.30 5.86
CA ARG A 79 -9.54 6.41 4.71
C ARG A 79 -9.80 7.05 3.36
N ILE A 80 -10.76 7.98 3.26
CA ILE A 80 -11.04 8.71 2.02
C ILE A 80 -9.83 9.55 1.61
N PHE A 81 -9.23 10.26 2.56
CA PHE A 81 -8.03 11.06 2.30
C PHE A 81 -6.84 10.19 1.92
N PHE A 82 -6.68 9.07 2.60
CA PHE A 82 -5.61 8.13 2.35
C PHE A 82 -5.69 7.51 0.94
N GLU A 83 -6.89 7.08 0.52
CA GLU A 83 -7.11 6.52 -0.84
C GLU A 83 -6.83 7.54 -1.94
N LYS A 84 -7.26 8.81 -1.77
CA LYS A 84 -6.96 9.88 -2.73
C LYS A 84 -5.47 10.16 -2.85
N THR A 85 -4.77 10.23 -1.72
CA THR A 85 -3.32 10.39 -1.73
C THR A 85 -2.64 9.23 -2.43
N GLN A 86 -3.10 8.01 -2.21
CA GLN A 86 -2.60 6.84 -2.91
C GLN A 86 -2.90 6.86 -4.41
N GLU A 87 -4.11 7.30 -4.84
CA GLU A 87 -4.45 7.44 -6.27
C GLU A 87 -3.52 8.42 -6.99
N ILE A 88 -3.29 9.60 -6.40
CA ILE A 88 -2.37 10.61 -6.95
C ILE A 88 -0.95 10.04 -7.05
N LEU A 89 -0.46 9.40 -5.98
CA LEU A 89 0.86 8.77 -5.97
C LEU A 89 0.96 7.62 -6.99
N LEU A 90 -0.14 6.93 -7.27
CA LEU A 90 -0.19 5.83 -8.23
C LEU A 90 -0.11 6.29 -9.68
N GLU A 91 -0.67 7.45 -10.00
CA GLU A 91 -0.76 7.95 -11.38
C GLU A 91 0.46 8.79 -11.79
N GLU A 92 0.98 9.61 -10.88
CA GLU A 92 1.95 10.67 -11.20
C GLU A 92 3.40 10.37 -10.77
N VAL A 93 3.63 9.45 -9.80
CA VAL A 93 4.97 9.23 -9.23
C VAL A 93 5.73 8.14 -9.99
N SER A 94 6.99 8.39 -10.31
CA SER A 94 7.89 7.42 -10.93
C SER A 94 8.39 6.36 -9.94
N ALA A 95 8.87 5.22 -10.45
CA ALA A 95 9.52 4.20 -9.64
C ALA A 95 10.77 4.73 -8.92
N SER A 96 11.51 5.64 -9.57
CA SER A 96 12.69 6.29 -9.01
C SER A 96 12.34 7.15 -7.80
N GLU A 97 11.29 7.98 -7.88
CA GLU A 97 10.83 8.80 -6.76
C GLU A 97 10.35 7.95 -5.57
N LEU A 98 9.69 6.83 -5.84
CA LEU A 98 9.29 5.90 -4.79
C LEU A 98 10.49 5.24 -4.10
N LEU A 99 11.52 4.85 -4.86
CA LEU A 99 12.75 4.30 -4.30
C LEU A 99 13.52 5.33 -3.48
N GLU A 100 13.58 6.57 -3.93
CA GLU A 100 14.19 7.67 -3.19
C GLU A 100 13.45 7.92 -1.86
N ALA A 101 12.13 7.95 -1.89
CA ALA A 101 11.29 8.06 -0.68
C ALA A 101 11.52 6.88 0.28
N ARG A 102 11.59 5.64 -0.23
CA ARG A 102 11.93 4.46 0.57
C ARG A 102 13.31 4.62 1.23
N MET A 103 14.31 5.00 0.45
CA MET A 103 15.68 5.18 0.95
C MET A 103 15.74 6.22 2.07
N ALA A 104 14.99 7.31 1.95
CA ALA A 104 14.94 8.36 2.97
C ALA A 104 14.24 7.90 4.25
N ILE A 105 13.14 7.16 4.13
CA ILE A 105 12.23 6.85 5.26
C ILE A 105 12.61 5.54 5.94
N GLU A 106 12.89 4.48 5.20
CA GLU A 106 13.08 3.13 5.75
C GLU A 106 14.35 2.99 6.58
N LYS A 107 15.40 3.74 6.28
CA LYS A 107 16.62 3.79 7.09
C LYS A 107 16.32 4.25 8.51
N GLU A 108 15.57 5.34 8.65
CA GLU A 108 15.21 5.87 9.96
C GLU A 108 14.18 4.98 10.67
N ILE A 109 13.24 4.41 9.92
CA ILE A 109 12.29 3.42 10.44
C ILE A 109 13.04 2.23 11.04
N ALA A 110 14.06 1.68 10.36
CA ALA A 110 14.85 0.57 10.86
C ALA A 110 15.65 0.93 12.12
N ALA A 111 16.24 2.14 12.14
CA ALA A 111 16.95 2.63 13.33
C ALA A 111 16.02 2.78 14.54
N ILE A 112 14.81 3.30 14.33
CA ILE A 112 13.81 3.44 15.39
C ILE A 112 13.28 2.07 15.81
N ALA A 113 13.04 1.17 14.88
CA ALA A 113 12.64 -0.21 15.17
C ALA A 113 13.70 -0.93 16.02
N ALA A 114 14.98 -0.79 15.70
CA ALA A 114 16.07 -1.35 16.50
C ALA A 114 16.05 -0.84 17.96
N ARG A 115 15.71 0.43 18.19
CA ARG A 115 15.59 1.00 19.53
C ARG A 115 14.33 0.54 20.27
N ASN A 116 13.20 0.48 19.58
CA ASN A 116 11.87 0.40 20.20
C ASN A 116 11.23 -0.98 20.15
N ARG A 117 11.77 -1.92 19.36
CA ARG A 117 11.18 -3.24 19.16
C ARG A 117 10.96 -4.00 20.45
N THR A 118 9.86 -4.69 20.56
CA THR A 118 9.57 -5.66 21.62
C THR A 118 9.95 -7.08 21.18
N GLU A 119 9.95 -8.02 22.11
CA GLU A 119 10.15 -9.45 21.80
C GLU A 119 9.01 -10.01 20.90
N LYS A 120 7.80 -9.42 20.99
CA LYS A 120 6.68 -9.77 20.13
C LYS A 120 6.96 -9.30 18.68
N ASP A 121 7.53 -8.12 18.51
CA ASP A 121 7.88 -7.60 17.20
C ASP A 121 8.98 -8.45 16.55
N LEU A 122 9.99 -8.87 17.30
CA LEU A 122 11.03 -9.77 16.80
C LEU A 122 10.46 -11.09 16.31
N ARG A 123 9.60 -11.73 17.10
CA ARG A 123 8.95 -12.97 16.66
C ARG A 123 8.11 -12.77 15.39
N ASN A 124 7.47 -11.60 15.25
CA ASN A 124 6.72 -11.29 14.05
C ASN A 124 7.64 -11.06 12.83
N LEU A 125 8.71 -10.30 12.99
CA LEU A 125 9.71 -10.05 11.93
C LEU A 125 10.32 -11.37 11.45
N GLU A 126 10.77 -12.22 12.37
CA GLU A 126 11.34 -13.53 12.04
C GLU A 126 10.32 -14.40 11.29
N ARG A 127 9.07 -14.44 11.76
CA ARG A 127 7.99 -15.21 11.11
C ARG A 127 7.72 -14.74 9.68
N VAL A 128 7.72 -13.43 9.45
CA VAL A 128 7.50 -12.86 8.11
C VAL A 128 8.68 -13.17 7.20
N LEU A 129 9.90 -13.03 7.71
CA LEU A 129 11.12 -13.31 6.98
C LEU A 129 11.27 -14.78 6.59
N ARG A 130 10.94 -15.71 7.50
CA ARG A 130 10.90 -17.14 7.17
C ARG A 130 9.86 -17.50 6.11
N LYS A 131 8.73 -16.78 6.06
CA LYS A 131 7.74 -16.95 4.99
C LYS A 131 8.26 -16.45 3.66
N LEU A 132 9.02 -15.34 3.65
CA LEU A 132 9.68 -14.82 2.47
C LEU A 132 10.70 -15.83 1.91
N GLU A 133 11.49 -16.44 2.78
CA GLU A 133 12.50 -17.45 2.44
C GLU A 133 11.90 -18.74 1.83
N GLN A 134 10.67 -19.08 2.21
CA GLN A 134 9.98 -20.31 1.74
C GLN A 134 9.25 -20.15 0.41
N ILE A 135 9.27 -18.96 -0.19
CA ILE A 135 8.60 -18.72 -1.47
C ILE A 135 9.34 -19.48 -2.58
N THR A 136 8.60 -20.28 -3.33
CA THR A 136 9.08 -21.00 -4.52
C THR A 136 8.61 -20.34 -5.82
N ASP A 137 7.43 -19.72 -5.82
CA ASP A 137 6.92 -18.91 -6.93
C ASP A 137 7.27 -17.42 -6.68
N TYR A 138 8.51 -17.07 -7.01
CA TYR A 138 9.04 -15.72 -6.80
C TYR A 138 8.29 -14.65 -7.59
N ARG A 139 7.88 -14.95 -8.81
CA ARG A 139 7.19 -13.99 -9.69
C ARG A 139 5.87 -13.50 -9.13
N ARG A 140 5.09 -14.38 -8.50
CA ARG A 140 3.75 -14.05 -8.00
C ARG A 140 3.71 -13.50 -6.58
N HIS A 141 4.63 -13.92 -5.72
CA HIS A 141 4.44 -13.72 -4.28
C HIS A 141 5.58 -13.02 -3.58
N TRP A 142 6.74 -12.86 -4.24
CA TRP A 142 7.91 -12.33 -3.55
C TRP A 142 7.73 -10.86 -3.14
N ILE A 143 7.24 -10.00 -4.05
CA ILE A 143 7.04 -8.57 -3.79
C ILE A 143 6.08 -8.35 -2.62
N ASP A 144 4.95 -9.04 -2.61
CA ASP A 144 3.99 -8.91 -1.52
C ASP A 144 4.61 -9.27 -0.18
N LYS A 145 5.46 -10.29 -0.14
CA LYS A 145 6.12 -10.74 1.09
C LYS A 145 7.31 -9.85 1.48
N ASP A 146 8.01 -9.30 0.49
CA ASP A 146 9.02 -8.27 0.68
C ASP A 146 8.40 -7.04 1.36
N LEU A 147 7.34 -6.52 0.79
CA LEU A 147 6.62 -5.38 1.36
C LEU A 147 6.00 -5.69 2.73
N ASP A 148 5.48 -6.90 2.95
CA ASP A 148 5.02 -7.37 4.27
C ASP A 148 6.15 -7.29 5.32
N TYR A 149 7.40 -7.60 4.92
CA TYR A 149 8.56 -7.53 5.81
C TYR A 149 8.91 -6.07 6.16
N HIS A 150 8.98 -5.17 5.18
CA HIS A 150 9.22 -3.74 5.43
C HIS A 150 8.11 -3.11 6.29
N MET A 151 6.86 -3.49 6.07
CA MET A 151 5.74 -3.09 6.94
C MET A 151 5.87 -3.62 8.37
N ALA A 152 6.40 -4.83 8.54
CA ALA A 152 6.66 -5.38 9.87
C ALA A 152 7.77 -4.61 10.61
N ILE A 153 8.80 -4.12 9.90
CA ILE A 153 9.83 -3.23 10.47
C ILE A 153 9.19 -1.90 10.91
N ALA A 154 8.36 -1.29 10.06
CA ALA A 154 7.65 -0.05 10.41
C ALA A 154 6.76 -0.23 11.64
N LYS A 155 6.09 -1.37 11.76
CA LYS A 155 5.29 -1.71 12.94
C LYS A 155 6.14 -1.84 14.22
N ALA A 156 7.36 -2.38 14.10
CA ALA A 156 8.29 -2.55 15.23
C ALA A 156 8.84 -1.22 15.77
N THR A 157 8.64 -0.10 15.07
CA THR A 157 8.92 1.24 15.61
C THR A 157 8.01 1.59 16.80
N ASN A 158 6.85 0.95 16.93
CA ASN A 158 5.78 1.29 17.87
C ASN A 158 5.30 2.75 17.70
N ASN A 159 5.44 3.32 16.50
CA ASN A 159 5.00 4.64 16.11
C ASN A 159 3.94 4.55 14.99
N ARG A 160 2.71 4.93 15.31
CA ARG A 160 1.58 4.84 14.37
C ARG A 160 1.76 5.76 13.15
N VAL A 161 2.39 6.92 13.33
CA VAL A 161 2.62 7.86 12.23
C VAL A 161 3.60 7.25 11.22
N LEU A 162 4.72 6.68 11.69
CA LEU A 162 5.69 6.02 10.80
C LEU A 162 5.08 4.80 10.09
N LEU A 163 4.22 4.05 10.78
CA LEU A 163 3.51 2.94 10.15
C LEU A 163 2.61 3.42 9.02
N GLN A 164 1.80 4.46 9.25
CA GLN A 164 0.93 5.04 8.22
C GLN A 164 1.73 5.66 7.07
N THR A 165 2.83 6.35 7.36
CA THR A 165 3.72 6.88 6.32
C THR A 165 4.26 5.76 5.44
N MET A 166 4.67 4.65 6.04
CA MET A 166 5.15 3.49 5.27
C MET A 166 4.04 2.86 4.41
N GLU A 167 2.80 2.79 4.91
CA GLU A 167 1.64 2.34 4.12
C GLU A 167 1.44 3.20 2.87
N VAL A 168 1.55 4.53 2.98
CA VAL A 168 1.45 5.46 1.85
C VAL A 168 2.53 5.18 0.80
N VAL A 169 3.75 4.93 1.22
CA VAL A 169 4.89 4.71 0.31
C VAL A 169 4.84 3.33 -0.36
N VAL A 170 4.41 2.30 0.39
CA VAL A 170 4.40 0.90 -0.08
C VAL A 170 3.27 0.60 -1.06
N ALA A 171 2.10 1.19 -0.89
CA ALA A 171 0.94 0.87 -1.71
C ALA A 171 1.15 1.17 -3.22
N PRO A 172 1.73 2.32 -3.62
CA PRO A 172 2.08 2.58 -5.02
C PRO A 172 3.10 1.60 -5.58
N ILE A 173 4.08 1.20 -4.77
CA ILE A 173 5.13 0.26 -5.18
C ILE A 173 4.51 -1.07 -5.56
N LYS A 174 3.63 -1.59 -4.72
CA LYS A 174 2.92 -2.84 -4.97
C LYS A 174 2.23 -2.82 -6.35
N ARG A 175 1.53 -1.74 -6.69
CA ARG A 175 0.81 -1.63 -7.96
C ARG A 175 1.74 -1.40 -9.15
N LYS A 176 2.72 -0.48 -9.05
CA LYS A 176 3.65 -0.15 -10.17
C LYS A 176 4.62 -1.28 -10.45
N LEU A 177 5.17 -1.92 -9.43
CA LEU A 177 6.02 -3.10 -9.62
C LEU A 177 5.25 -4.27 -10.23
N TRP A 178 3.99 -4.50 -9.86
CA TRP A 178 3.15 -5.49 -10.53
C TRP A 178 2.91 -5.18 -12.01
N GLN A 179 2.89 -3.91 -12.40
CA GLN A 179 2.72 -3.50 -13.79
C GLN A 179 4.02 -3.57 -14.60
N SER A 180 5.17 -3.23 -13.99
CA SER A 180 6.47 -3.19 -14.67
C SER A 180 7.29 -4.48 -14.53
N MET A 181 7.02 -5.32 -13.56
CA MET A 181 7.74 -6.59 -13.32
C MET A 181 7.18 -7.79 -14.09
N ASN A 182 6.44 -7.54 -15.15
CA ASN A 182 6.08 -8.59 -16.06
C ASN A 182 7.33 -9.12 -16.77
N GLU A 183 8.25 -9.74 -16.09
CA GLU A 183 9.09 -10.78 -16.68
C GLU A 183 10.58 -10.81 -16.31
N GLU A 184 11.30 -9.69 -16.02
CA GLU A 184 12.78 -9.76 -16.03
C GLU A 184 13.51 -9.63 -14.68
N ILE A 185 12.95 -8.94 -13.68
CA ILE A 185 13.69 -8.57 -12.45
C ILE A 185 13.89 -9.73 -11.45
N LEU A 186 12.97 -10.68 -11.43
CA LEU A 186 13.06 -11.87 -10.57
C LEU A 186 13.42 -13.14 -11.34
N GLU A 187 14.10 -13.01 -12.49
CA GLU A 187 14.41 -14.15 -13.36
C GLU A 187 15.44 -15.12 -12.77
N THR A 188 16.26 -14.68 -11.82
CA THR A 188 17.27 -15.57 -11.27
C THR A 188 17.04 -15.89 -9.80
N PRO A 189 17.03 -17.20 -9.44
CA PRO A 189 17.00 -17.63 -8.04
C PRO A 189 18.15 -17.03 -7.20
N THR A 190 19.20 -16.52 -7.85
CA THR A 190 20.36 -15.91 -7.22
C THR A 190 20.04 -14.54 -6.64
N SER A 191 19.33 -13.68 -7.39
CA SER A 191 18.94 -12.34 -6.91
C SER A 191 18.02 -12.41 -5.69
N VAL A 192 17.05 -13.34 -5.69
CA VAL A 192 16.16 -13.53 -4.54
C VAL A 192 16.92 -14.03 -3.31
N LYS A 193 17.88 -14.93 -3.49
CA LYS A 193 18.72 -15.40 -2.37
C LYS A 193 19.60 -14.28 -1.79
N GLU A 194 20.11 -13.41 -2.64
CA GLU A 194 20.89 -12.23 -2.20
C GLU A 194 20.03 -11.26 -1.40
N LEU A 195 18.87 -10.87 -1.93
CA LEU A 195 17.91 -10.01 -1.24
C LEU A 195 17.44 -10.63 0.09
N THR A 196 17.22 -11.94 0.13
CA THR A 196 16.86 -12.64 1.37
C THR A 196 17.96 -12.56 2.44
N LYS A 197 19.24 -12.68 2.04
CA LYS A 197 20.39 -12.49 2.97
C LYS A 197 20.44 -11.06 3.51
N GLU A 198 20.17 -10.08 2.67
CA GLU A 198 20.12 -8.67 3.08
C GLU A 198 18.99 -8.44 4.09
N HIS A 199 17.81 -9.04 3.90
CA HIS A 199 16.73 -8.99 4.88
C HIS A 199 17.12 -9.61 6.23
N TRP A 200 17.87 -10.73 6.23
CA TRP A 200 18.40 -11.30 7.46
C TRP A 200 19.40 -10.38 8.14
N ALA A 201 20.24 -9.65 7.39
CA ALA A 201 21.15 -8.67 7.97
C ALA A 201 20.39 -7.52 8.67
N ILE A 202 19.29 -7.05 8.07
CA ILE A 202 18.41 -6.05 8.69
C ILE A 202 17.80 -6.61 9.99
N PHE A 203 17.27 -7.84 9.94
CA PHE A 203 16.70 -8.50 11.12
C PHE A 203 17.70 -8.62 12.25
N GLU A 204 18.93 -9.09 12.00
CA GLU A 204 19.96 -9.24 13.04
C GLU A 204 20.36 -7.89 13.63
N ALA A 205 20.46 -6.82 12.83
CA ALA A 205 20.73 -5.48 13.36
C ALA A 205 19.61 -4.99 14.30
N ILE A 206 18.35 -5.19 13.91
CA ILE A 206 17.19 -4.84 14.74
C ILE A 206 17.15 -5.70 16.00
N LYS A 207 17.41 -6.99 15.91
CA LYS A 207 17.46 -7.93 17.02
C LYS A 207 18.52 -7.53 18.05
N ASN A 208 19.69 -7.14 17.58
CA ASN A 208 20.82 -6.74 18.40
C ASN A 208 20.70 -5.31 18.96
N LYS A 209 19.60 -4.60 18.64
CA LYS A 209 19.39 -3.20 19.02
C LYS A 209 20.52 -2.28 18.54
N ASP A 210 21.01 -2.51 17.32
CA ASP A 210 22.02 -1.68 16.68
C ASP A 210 21.38 -0.79 15.60
N PRO A 211 21.01 0.47 15.92
CA PRO A 211 20.39 1.38 14.97
C PRO A 211 21.31 1.74 13.80
N GLN A 212 22.62 1.86 14.04
CA GLN A 212 23.56 2.24 12.99
C GLN A 212 23.73 1.11 11.97
N GLN A 213 23.83 -0.13 12.45
CA GLN A 213 23.89 -1.27 11.56
C GLN A 213 22.56 -1.51 10.83
N ALA A 214 21.42 -1.23 11.48
CA ALA A 214 20.10 -1.31 10.83
C ALA A 214 19.99 -0.33 9.66
N VAL A 215 20.44 0.92 9.82
CA VAL A 215 20.51 1.92 8.73
C VAL A 215 21.36 1.40 7.57
N LYS A 216 22.58 0.92 7.85
CA LYS A 216 23.51 0.42 6.81
C LYS A 216 22.93 -0.78 6.07
N ALA A 217 22.28 -1.69 6.79
CA ALA A 217 21.70 -2.89 6.20
C ALA A 217 20.52 -2.55 5.27
N VAL A 218 19.63 -1.63 5.69
CA VAL A 218 18.53 -1.15 4.83
C VAL A 218 19.06 -0.40 3.61
N GLU A 219 20.06 0.47 3.81
CA GLU A 219 20.67 1.21 2.70
C GLU A 219 21.26 0.28 1.65
N ALA A 220 22.04 -0.74 2.06
CA ALA A 220 22.61 -1.74 1.17
C ALA A 220 21.52 -2.51 0.41
N HIS A 221 20.48 -2.94 1.11
CA HIS A 221 19.34 -3.65 0.52
C HIS A 221 18.61 -2.79 -0.54
N LEU A 222 18.25 -1.56 -0.22
CA LEU A 222 17.54 -0.69 -1.16
C LEU A 222 18.42 -0.27 -2.35
N GLN A 223 19.74 -0.19 -2.18
CA GLN A 223 20.71 0.00 -3.30
C GLN A 223 20.70 -1.20 -4.23
N THR A 224 20.68 -2.43 -3.71
CA THR A 224 20.55 -3.65 -4.53
C THR A 224 19.23 -3.66 -5.29
N VAL A 225 18.12 -3.33 -4.62
CA VAL A 225 16.80 -3.22 -5.25
C VAL A 225 16.82 -2.17 -6.37
N SER A 226 17.35 -0.97 -6.11
CA SER A 226 17.45 0.11 -7.09
C SER A 226 18.29 -0.29 -8.31
N LYS A 227 19.43 -0.93 -8.07
CA LYS A 227 20.30 -1.41 -9.15
C LYS A 227 19.59 -2.44 -10.03
N ASN A 228 18.88 -3.37 -9.44
CA ASN A 228 18.14 -4.41 -10.17
C ASN A 228 16.99 -3.81 -10.99
N LEU A 229 16.27 -2.81 -10.45
CA LEU A 229 15.18 -2.12 -11.15
C LEU A 229 15.67 -1.25 -12.30
N LEU A 230 16.79 -0.52 -12.13
CA LEU A 230 17.30 0.42 -13.12
C LEU A 230 18.18 -0.25 -14.19
N SER A 231 18.63 -1.49 -13.99
CA SER A 231 19.40 -2.25 -14.98
C SER A 231 18.52 -3.03 -15.97
N SER A 232 17.23 -3.07 -15.77
CA SER A 232 16.28 -3.68 -16.72
C SER A 232 16.09 -2.75 -17.93
N PRO A 233 16.11 -3.27 -19.18
CA PRO A 233 15.89 -2.44 -20.36
C PRO A 233 14.50 -1.80 -20.32
N PRO A 234 14.32 -0.57 -20.87
CA PRO A 234 13.03 0.09 -20.88
C PRO A 234 11.99 -0.75 -21.60
N ASP A 235 10.82 -0.88 -20.99
CA ASP A 235 9.69 -1.62 -21.54
C ASP A 235 9.37 -1.16 -22.97
N LYS A 236 9.04 -2.10 -23.85
CA LYS A 236 8.70 -1.85 -25.27
C LYS A 236 7.48 -0.94 -25.47
N ASN A 237 6.80 -0.54 -24.41
CA ASN A 237 5.62 0.31 -24.40
C ASN A 237 5.88 1.78 -24.06
N GLY A 238 7.14 2.24 -23.99
CA GLY A 238 7.48 3.67 -23.97
C GLY A 238 7.14 4.42 -22.69
N LEU A 239 6.86 3.75 -21.57
CA LEU A 239 6.79 4.38 -20.26
C LEU A 239 8.21 4.55 -19.72
N ALA A 240 8.73 5.78 -19.76
CA ALA A 240 9.97 6.14 -19.10
C ALA A 240 9.85 5.83 -17.60
N LEU A 241 10.82 5.05 -17.09
CA LEU A 241 11.02 4.81 -15.65
C LEU A 241 11.50 6.07 -14.95
#